data_70a00dbbecbe07692ff85fbcfb05d904
#
_entry.id   70a00dbbecbe07692ff85fbcfb05d904
#
_cell.length_a   1.000
_cell.length_b   1.000
_cell.length_c   1.000
_cell.angle_alpha   90.00
_cell.angle_beta   90.00
_cell.angle_gamma   90.00
#
_symmetry.space_group_name_H-M   'P 1'
#
loop_
_entity.id
_entity.type
_entity.pdbx_description
1 polymer ?
#
loop_
_entity_poly.entity_id
_entity_poly.type
_entity_poly.pdbx_seq_one_letter_code
_entity_poly.pdbx_strand_id
1 'polypeptide(L)'
;MLPLGTPDWWDSANKFLLKDEFLAPVVKTYYGESLTGKGDLFATLVNSIIGQQISVIAADAICGRLVAMVGEITPESISRFSQEEIASCSLTKSKASYILGIANNPEEFLSPNFSELSDAEINEHFVGFRGIGPWT
;
A
#
# COMPACT_ATOMS: atom_id res chain seq x y z
N MET A 1 -12.21 7.49 7.02
CA MET A 1 -12.22 6.89 5.65
C MET A 1 -11.11 7.55 4.86
N LEU A 2 -10.29 6.77 4.21
CA LEU A 2 -9.26 7.32 3.32
C LEU A 2 -9.90 7.90 2.05
N PRO A 3 -9.33 8.96 1.47
CA PRO A 3 -9.88 9.55 0.27
C PRO A 3 -9.84 8.57 -0.91
N LEU A 4 -10.96 8.52 -1.64
CA LEU A 4 -11.08 7.81 -2.90
C LEU A 4 -10.84 8.78 -4.05
N GLY A 5 -10.27 8.28 -5.13
CA GLY A 5 -10.07 9.05 -6.35
C GLY A 5 -8.78 9.88 -6.37
N THR A 6 -8.75 10.84 -7.27
CA THR A 6 -7.58 11.70 -7.49
C THR A 6 -7.44 12.71 -6.34
N PRO A 7 -6.21 12.92 -5.80
CA PRO A 7 -5.99 13.92 -4.77
C PRO A 7 -6.35 15.33 -5.23
N ASP A 8 -6.92 16.13 -4.36
CA ASP A 8 -7.37 17.50 -4.65
C ASP A 8 -6.26 18.42 -5.19
N TRP A 9 -5.02 18.16 -4.75
CA TRP A 9 -3.85 18.93 -5.18
C TRP A 9 -3.27 18.50 -6.55
N TRP A 10 -3.75 17.40 -7.17
CA TRP A 10 -3.17 16.84 -8.39
C TRP A 10 -3.15 17.81 -9.56
N ASP A 11 -4.28 18.47 -9.82
CA ASP A 11 -4.42 19.45 -10.88
C ASP A 11 -3.51 20.67 -10.68
N SER A 12 -3.42 21.17 -9.45
CA SER A 12 -2.55 22.31 -9.13
C SER A 12 -1.07 21.95 -9.26
N ALA A 13 -0.69 20.73 -8.88
CA ALA A 13 0.66 20.22 -9.06
C ALA A 13 1.02 20.10 -10.55
N ASN A 14 0.14 19.55 -11.38
CA ASN A 14 0.35 19.47 -12.83
C ASN A 14 0.54 20.86 -13.46
N LYS A 15 -0.31 21.83 -13.11
CA LYS A 15 -0.18 23.21 -13.59
C LYS A 15 1.13 23.88 -13.15
N PHE A 16 1.61 23.54 -11.95
CA PHE A 16 2.89 24.04 -11.45
C PHE A 16 4.06 23.42 -12.22
N LEU A 17 4.08 22.09 -12.40
CA LEU A 17 5.13 21.36 -13.08
C LEU A 17 5.21 21.69 -14.59
N LEU A 18 4.09 22.06 -15.21
CA LEU A 18 4.08 22.53 -16.62
C LEU A 18 4.86 23.83 -16.86
N LYS A 19 5.21 24.57 -15.82
CA LYS A 19 6.03 25.79 -15.91
C LYS A 19 7.53 25.48 -15.99
N ASP A 20 7.93 24.27 -15.63
CA ASP A 20 9.32 23.82 -15.70
C ASP A 20 9.62 23.24 -17.08
N GLU A 21 10.69 23.69 -17.72
CA GLU A 21 11.04 23.26 -19.08
C GLU A 21 11.42 21.78 -19.21
N PHE A 22 11.95 21.18 -18.13
CA PHE A 22 12.34 19.78 -18.10
C PHE A 22 11.18 18.86 -17.75
N LEU A 23 10.28 19.28 -16.86
CA LEU A 23 9.16 18.47 -16.39
C LEU A 23 7.92 18.60 -17.28
N ALA A 24 7.73 19.72 -17.96
CA ALA A 24 6.58 19.94 -18.84
C ALA A 24 6.37 18.83 -19.89
N PRO A 25 7.41 18.32 -20.60
CA PRO A 25 7.24 17.21 -21.53
C PRO A 25 6.73 15.94 -20.87
N VAL A 26 7.20 15.63 -19.66
CA VAL A 26 6.77 14.44 -18.90
C VAL A 26 5.30 14.59 -18.52
N VAL A 27 4.91 15.72 -17.94
CA VAL A 27 3.52 15.99 -17.56
C VAL A 27 2.59 15.91 -18.78
N LYS A 28 3.00 16.42 -19.94
CA LYS A 28 2.21 16.34 -21.19
C LYS A 28 2.06 14.91 -21.70
N THR A 29 3.11 14.09 -21.58
CA THR A 29 3.09 12.68 -22.00
C THR A 29 2.09 11.86 -21.18
N TYR A 30 2.02 12.12 -19.89
CA TYR A 30 1.13 11.42 -18.94
C TYR A 30 -0.11 12.22 -18.58
N TYR A 31 -0.50 13.17 -19.44
CA TYR A 31 -1.69 13.98 -19.20
C TYR A 31 -2.95 13.09 -19.16
N GLY A 32 -3.74 13.26 -18.11
CA GLY A 32 -4.92 12.43 -17.87
C GLY A 32 -4.70 11.21 -16.97
N GLU A 33 -3.44 10.84 -16.70
CA GLU A 33 -3.12 9.87 -15.67
C GLU A 33 -3.03 10.58 -14.31
N SER A 34 -3.43 9.90 -13.24
CA SER A 34 -3.37 10.44 -11.88
C SER A 34 -3.11 9.37 -10.84
N LEU A 35 -2.59 9.77 -9.70
CA LEU A 35 -2.67 8.98 -8.49
C LEU A 35 -4.14 8.77 -8.14
N THR A 36 -4.49 7.55 -7.77
CA THR A 36 -5.86 7.22 -7.38
C THR A 36 -5.84 6.45 -6.06
N GLY A 37 -6.43 7.04 -5.04
CA GLY A 37 -6.66 6.38 -3.75
C GLY A 37 -7.68 5.26 -3.90
N LYS A 38 -7.35 4.08 -3.35
CA LYS A 38 -8.23 2.89 -3.40
C LYS A 38 -9.16 2.78 -2.19
N GLY A 39 -8.94 3.58 -1.16
CA GLY A 39 -9.75 3.60 0.06
C GLY A 39 -9.53 2.44 1.02
N ASP A 40 -8.81 1.41 0.62
CA ASP A 40 -8.47 0.25 1.43
C ASP A 40 -7.01 0.32 1.91
N LEU A 41 -6.84 0.74 3.14
CA LEU A 41 -5.53 0.91 3.76
C LEU A 41 -4.84 -0.44 3.98
N PHE A 42 -5.56 -1.43 4.51
CA PHE A 42 -4.97 -2.73 4.84
C PHE A 42 -4.46 -3.43 3.58
N ALA A 43 -5.29 -3.58 2.55
CA ALA A 43 -4.88 -4.18 1.29
C ALA A 43 -3.75 -3.39 0.61
N THR A 44 -3.75 -2.07 0.69
CA THR A 44 -2.68 -1.23 0.15
C THR A 44 -1.34 -1.52 0.82
N LEU A 45 -1.31 -1.63 2.15
CA LEU A 45 -0.07 -1.92 2.88
C LEU A 45 0.39 -3.37 2.70
N VAL A 46 -0.51 -4.34 2.65
CA VAL A 46 -0.17 -5.73 2.29
C VAL A 46 0.50 -5.78 0.92
N ASN A 47 -0.07 -5.10 -0.08
CA ASN A 47 0.52 -5.02 -1.42
C ASN A 47 1.89 -4.33 -1.42
N SER A 48 2.06 -3.29 -0.61
CA SER A 48 3.34 -2.61 -0.45
C SER A 48 4.40 -3.51 0.17
N ILE A 49 4.05 -4.30 1.19
CA ILE A 49 4.94 -5.31 1.80
C ILE A 49 5.32 -6.38 0.76
N ILE A 50 4.36 -6.89 -0.01
CA ILE A 50 4.61 -7.85 -1.09
C ILE A 50 5.63 -7.27 -2.08
N GLY A 51 5.44 -6.03 -2.51
CA GLY A 51 6.24 -5.35 -3.52
C GLY A 51 7.64 -4.93 -3.10
N GLN A 52 8.01 -5.03 -1.81
CA GLN A 52 9.33 -4.63 -1.34
C GLN A 52 10.45 -5.38 -2.08
N GLN A 53 11.37 -4.63 -2.71
CA GLN A 53 12.59 -5.15 -3.38
C GLN A 53 12.35 -6.19 -4.48
N ILE A 54 11.19 -6.17 -5.12
CA ILE A 54 10.89 -7.02 -6.29
C ILE A 54 10.28 -6.20 -7.42
N SER A 55 10.21 -6.75 -8.62
CA SER A 55 9.57 -6.09 -9.76
C SER A 55 8.04 -6.05 -9.59
N VAL A 56 7.40 -5.10 -10.26
CA VAL A 56 5.93 -4.98 -10.29
C VAL A 56 5.29 -6.27 -10.79
N ILE A 57 5.84 -6.87 -11.85
CA ILE A 57 5.33 -8.13 -12.42
C ILE A 57 5.37 -9.26 -11.39
N ALA A 58 6.47 -9.37 -10.63
CA ALA A 58 6.59 -10.37 -9.58
C ALA A 58 5.62 -10.10 -8.43
N ALA A 59 5.46 -8.84 -8.03
CA ALA A 59 4.52 -8.43 -6.98
C ALA A 59 3.07 -8.76 -7.38
N ASP A 60 2.66 -8.45 -8.61
CA ASP A 60 1.33 -8.74 -9.12
C ASP A 60 1.05 -10.26 -9.15
N ALA A 61 2.03 -11.05 -9.55
CA ALA A 61 1.90 -12.52 -9.56
C ALA A 61 1.73 -13.09 -8.13
N ILE A 62 2.48 -12.58 -7.15
CA ILE A 62 2.37 -12.99 -5.75
C ILE A 62 1.03 -12.55 -5.18
N CYS A 63 0.63 -11.30 -5.42
CA CYS A 63 -0.66 -10.78 -4.99
C CYS A 63 -1.82 -11.61 -5.55
N GLY A 64 -1.76 -11.98 -6.84
CA GLY A 64 -2.75 -12.86 -7.47
C GLY A 64 -2.86 -14.24 -6.80
N ARG A 65 -1.72 -14.85 -6.40
CA ARG A 65 -1.72 -16.11 -5.65
C ARG A 65 -2.32 -15.96 -4.26
N LEU A 66 -1.97 -14.87 -3.57
CA LEU A 66 -2.54 -14.58 -2.24
C LEU A 66 -4.06 -14.41 -2.34
N VAL A 67 -4.55 -13.60 -3.26
CA VAL A 67 -6.00 -13.40 -3.50
C VAL A 67 -6.69 -14.72 -3.85
N ALA A 68 -6.09 -15.55 -4.70
CA ALA A 68 -6.64 -16.87 -5.05
C ALA A 68 -6.79 -17.79 -3.83
N MET A 69 -5.90 -17.66 -2.83
CA MET A 69 -5.94 -18.45 -1.61
C MET A 69 -6.91 -17.90 -0.57
N VAL A 70 -6.86 -16.57 -0.30
CA VAL A 70 -7.61 -15.98 0.81
C VAL A 70 -8.95 -15.40 0.38
N GLY A 71 -9.18 -15.18 -0.92
CA GLY A 71 -10.32 -14.47 -1.48
C GLY A 71 -10.07 -12.98 -1.51
N GLU A 72 -10.51 -12.27 -0.50
CA GLU A 72 -10.29 -10.84 -0.34
C GLU A 72 -9.17 -10.57 0.67
N ILE A 73 -8.34 -9.57 0.43
CA ILE A 73 -7.25 -9.21 1.34
C ILE A 73 -7.83 -8.35 2.47
N THR A 74 -8.27 -9.00 3.53
CA THR A 74 -8.75 -8.39 4.77
C THR A 74 -8.01 -8.99 5.98
N PRO A 75 -7.98 -8.29 7.13
CA PRO A 75 -7.42 -8.87 8.35
C PRO A 75 -8.02 -10.24 8.68
N GLU A 76 -9.35 -10.37 8.58
CA GLU A 76 -10.09 -11.58 8.90
C GLU A 76 -9.75 -12.74 7.96
N SER A 77 -9.60 -12.46 6.66
CA SER A 77 -9.28 -13.51 5.69
C SER A 77 -7.86 -14.01 5.86
N ILE A 78 -6.90 -13.09 6.01
CA ILE A 78 -5.47 -13.40 6.18
C ILE A 78 -5.22 -14.17 7.49
N SER A 79 -5.84 -13.76 8.61
CA SER A 79 -5.60 -14.36 9.93
C SER A 79 -6.09 -15.81 10.05
N ARG A 80 -6.83 -16.33 9.07
CA ARG A 80 -7.24 -17.75 9.02
C ARG A 80 -6.13 -18.70 8.58
N PHE A 81 -5.04 -18.16 8.01
CA PHE A 81 -3.95 -18.95 7.45
C PHE A 81 -2.70 -18.86 8.31
N SER A 82 -1.91 -19.94 8.30
CA SER A 82 -0.60 -19.97 8.93
C SER A 82 0.44 -19.15 8.14
N GLN A 83 1.56 -18.88 8.80
CA GLN A 83 2.68 -18.19 8.15
C GLN A 83 3.21 -19.01 6.96
N GLU A 84 3.26 -20.33 7.09
CA GLU A 84 3.70 -21.24 6.03
C GLU A 84 2.77 -21.22 4.83
N GLU A 85 1.47 -21.17 5.06
CA GLU A 85 0.48 -21.07 3.98
C GLU A 85 0.58 -19.73 3.26
N ILE A 86 0.68 -18.60 3.97
CA ILE A 86 0.90 -17.28 3.35
C ILE A 86 2.22 -17.26 2.57
N ALA A 87 3.30 -17.82 3.13
CA ALA A 87 4.59 -17.90 2.44
C ALA A 87 4.53 -18.78 1.18
N SER A 88 3.65 -19.76 1.12
CA SER A 88 3.46 -20.64 -0.06
C SER A 88 3.02 -19.88 -1.31
N CYS A 89 2.51 -18.66 -1.17
CA CYS A 89 2.21 -17.74 -2.28
C CYS A 89 3.47 -17.13 -2.94
N SER A 90 4.65 -17.68 -2.67
CA SER A 90 5.97 -17.19 -3.10
C SER A 90 6.44 -15.94 -2.33
N LEU A 91 5.98 -15.78 -1.11
CA LEU A 91 6.48 -14.78 -0.17
C LEU A 91 7.66 -15.34 0.65
N THR A 92 8.57 -14.46 1.04
CA THR A 92 9.55 -14.81 2.06
C THR A 92 8.86 -15.05 3.41
N LYS A 93 9.46 -15.88 4.28
CA LYS A 93 8.94 -16.09 5.62
C LYS A 93 8.79 -14.78 6.41
N SER A 94 9.73 -13.84 6.21
CA SER A 94 9.67 -12.53 6.84
C SER A 94 8.46 -11.73 6.38
N LYS A 95 8.21 -11.61 5.07
CA LYS A 95 7.04 -10.90 4.55
C LYS A 95 5.72 -11.53 5.01
N ALA A 96 5.63 -12.87 4.99
CA ALA A 96 4.46 -13.58 5.52
C ALA A 96 4.23 -13.27 7.01
N SER A 97 5.31 -13.24 7.81
CA SER A 97 5.24 -12.84 9.22
C SER A 97 4.77 -11.41 9.42
N TYR A 98 5.24 -10.48 8.58
CA TYR A 98 4.82 -9.07 8.67
C TYR A 98 3.33 -8.90 8.33
N ILE A 99 2.88 -9.53 7.26
CA ILE A 99 1.47 -9.49 6.84
C ILE A 99 0.56 -10.08 7.93
N LEU A 100 0.93 -11.22 8.50
CA LEU A 100 0.18 -11.82 9.61
C LEU A 100 0.23 -10.96 10.88
N GLY A 101 1.34 -10.29 11.14
CA GLY A 101 1.48 -9.40 12.30
C GLY A 101 0.46 -8.27 12.27
N ILE A 102 0.27 -7.61 11.12
CA ILE A 102 -0.74 -6.55 10.97
C ILE A 102 -2.17 -7.11 10.90
N ALA A 103 -2.36 -8.29 10.30
CA ALA A 103 -3.67 -8.93 10.19
C ALA A 103 -4.21 -9.39 11.56
N ASN A 104 -3.34 -9.85 12.45
CA ASN A 104 -3.71 -10.32 13.78
C ASN A 104 -3.93 -9.19 14.81
N ASN A 105 -3.53 -7.96 14.47
CA ASN A 105 -3.69 -6.79 15.32
C ASN A 105 -4.38 -5.63 14.58
N PRO A 106 -5.55 -5.86 13.96
CA PRO A 106 -6.18 -4.87 13.10
C PRO A 106 -6.63 -3.63 13.90
N GLU A 107 -7.02 -3.79 15.15
CA GLU A 107 -7.44 -2.66 15.99
C GLU A 107 -6.29 -1.69 16.25
N GLU A 108 -5.09 -2.18 16.56
CA GLU A 108 -3.91 -1.34 16.74
C GLU A 108 -3.51 -0.66 15.43
N PHE A 109 -3.53 -1.40 14.34
CA PHE A 109 -3.11 -0.94 13.03
C PHE A 109 -4.05 0.10 12.41
N LEU A 110 -5.37 -0.05 12.60
CA LEU A 110 -6.42 0.77 11.98
C LEU A 110 -7.06 1.77 12.97
N SER A 111 -6.60 1.83 14.23
CA SER A 111 -7.24 2.62 15.28
C SER A 111 -7.22 4.14 15.09
N PRO A 112 -6.17 4.76 14.51
CA PRO A 112 -6.15 6.21 14.40
C PRO A 112 -7.17 6.74 13.40
N ASN A 113 -7.70 7.93 13.69
CA ASN A 113 -8.41 8.72 12.70
C ASN A 113 -7.39 9.40 11.77
N PHE A 114 -6.98 8.72 10.73
CA PHE A 114 -5.93 9.18 9.82
C PHE A 114 -6.22 10.53 9.15
N SER A 115 -7.49 10.94 9.06
CA SER A 115 -7.87 12.24 8.50
C SER A 115 -7.52 13.43 9.41
N GLU A 116 -7.23 13.17 10.68
CA GLU A 116 -6.86 14.18 11.67
C GLU A 116 -5.35 14.23 11.93
N LEU A 117 -4.59 13.27 11.39
CA LEU A 117 -3.15 13.17 11.59
C LEU A 117 -2.38 13.86 10.46
N SER A 118 -1.23 14.44 10.82
CA SER A 118 -0.23 14.88 9.86
C SER A 118 0.49 13.70 9.21
N ASP A 119 1.11 13.93 8.05
CA ASP A 119 1.92 12.92 7.36
C ASP A 119 3.04 12.34 8.25
N ALA A 120 3.63 13.17 9.13
CA ALA A 120 4.66 12.75 10.06
C ALA A 120 4.10 11.77 11.12
N GLU A 121 2.93 12.06 11.69
CA GLU A 121 2.27 11.19 12.66
C GLU A 121 1.80 9.88 12.02
N ILE A 122 1.29 9.92 10.78
CA ILE A 122 0.94 8.72 10.02
C ILE A 122 2.19 7.86 9.76
N ASN A 123 3.29 8.49 9.35
CA ASN A 123 4.56 7.77 9.14
C ASN A 123 5.06 7.13 10.44
N GLU A 124 5.06 7.86 11.55
CA GLU A 124 5.48 7.34 12.86
C GLU A 124 4.62 6.15 13.28
N HIS A 125 3.31 6.23 13.10
CA HIS A 125 2.39 5.14 13.41
C HIS A 125 2.73 3.87 12.63
N PHE A 126 2.88 3.96 11.29
CA PHE A 126 3.08 2.77 10.46
C PHE A 126 4.49 2.19 10.56
N VAL A 127 5.54 2.99 10.69
CA VAL A 127 6.91 2.45 10.85
C VAL A 127 7.12 1.74 12.20
N GLY A 128 6.23 1.93 13.15
CA GLY A 128 6.19 1.15 14.39
C GLY A 128 5.86 -0.33 14.17
N PHE A 129 5.21 -0.69 13.08
CA PHE A 129 4.89 -2.08 12.75
C PHE A 129 6.05 -2.76 12.04
N ARG A 130 6.35 -3.98 12.47
CA ARG A 130 7.46 -4.75 11.91
C ARG A 130 7.24 -5.03 10.40
N GLY A 131 8.22 -4.69 9.60
CA GLY A 131 8.18 -4.88 8.15
C GLY A 131 7.68 -3.66 7.37
N ILE A 132 7.31 -2.59 8.05
CA ILE A 132 6.94 -1.31 7.44
C ILE A 132 8.06 -0.30 7.69
N GLY A 133 8.65 0.19 6.62
CA GLY A 133 9.63 1.27 6.64
C GLY A 133 9.07 2.55 6.03
N PRO A 134 9.85 3.65 6.03
CA PRO A 134 9.42 4.95 5.48
C PRO A 134 9.03 4.90 4.00
N TRP A 135 9.49 3.88 3.26
CA TRP A 135 9.22 3.68 1.82
C TRP A 135 8.13 2.63 1.54
N THR A 136 7.59 2.01 2.56
CA THR A 136 6.49 1.09 2.42
C THR A 136 5.17 1.85 2.33
#